data_421e2a8114f27014a548169d980fb600
#
_entry.id   421e2a8114f27014a548169d980fb600
#
_cell.length_a   1.000
_cell.length_b   1.000
_cell.length_c   1.000
_cell.angle_alpha   90.00
_cell.angle_beta   90.00
_cell.angle_gamma   90.00
#
_symmetry.space_group_name_H-M   'P 1'
#
loop_
_entity.id
_entity.type
_entity.pdbx_description
1 polymer ?
#
loop_
_entity_poly.entity_id
_entity_poly.type
_entity_poly.pdbx_seq_one_letter_code
_entity_poly.pdbx_strand_id
1 'polypeptide(L)'
;LKVDLSINAPSFPEIPELIERKIRKGTRNFLHEAAITPEEADLTLKVGAEIVDDCHNEGCNVVSFGEMGVANTAASSMWMTTLTGIPLRECVGAGSGLDDAGVQHKYEVLKQSLDNYKGDSSAEDIMRYFGGYEMVAAVGGMLRAAELGMIILVDGFIMTNCVLVASRLYPAMLDYCIFGHCGDESGHKRLLDYLGAQPLLSLGMRLGEGSGSVCAYPILESAVRMINEMHSFKQASITKYF
;
A
#
# COMPACT_ATOMS: atom_id res chain seq x y z
N LEU A 1 0.77 10.82 11.55
CA LEU A 1 1.85 10.04 12.19
C LEU A 1 3.00 9.82 11.21
N LYS A 2 4.23 9.86 11.71
CA LYS A 2 5.44 9.50 10.95
C LYS A 2 6.12 8.35 11.67
N VAL A 3 6.43 7.28 10.94
CA VAL A 3 7.00 6.06 11.53
C VAL A 3 8.32 5.73 10.85
N ASP A 4 9.39 5.60 11.64
CA ASP A 4 10.68 5.09 11.15
C ASP A 4 10.78 3.58 11.40
N LEU A 5 10.88 2.83 10.31
CA LEU A 5 11.00 1.37 10.33
C LEU A 5 12.40 0.88 9.91
N SER A 6 13.13 1.64 9.11
CA SER A 6 14.37 1.11 8.52
C SER A 6 15.38 2.16 8.03
N ILE A 7 15.21 3.44 8.36
CA ILE A 7 16.12 4.46 7.86
C ILE A 7 17.54 4.23 8.38
N ASN A 8 18.51 4.18 7.46
CA ASN A 8 19.92 4.00 7.79
C ASN A 8 20.57 5.34 8.14
N ALA A 9 20.08 5.99 9.20
CA ALA A 9 20.68 7.18 9.77
C ALA A 9 21.03 6.95 11.24
N PRO A 10 22.09 7.60 11.78
CA PRO A 10 22.53 7.40 13.16
C PRO A 10 21.51 7.90 14.20
N SER A 11 20.84 8.96 13.93
CA SER A 11 19.69 9.51 14.67
C SER A 11 19.07 10.64 13.86
N PHE A 12 17.78 10.87 14.01
CA PHE A 12 17.19 12.13 13.57
C PHE A 12 17.31 13.15 14.71
N PRO A 13 17.51 14.45 14.41
CA PRO A 13 17.17 15.47 15.39
C PRO A 13 15.75 15.20 15.87
N GLU A 14 15.46 15.47 17.13
CA GLU A 14 14.12 15.25 17.69
C GLU A 14 13.07 15.85 16.75
N ILE A 15 12.43 14.98 15.97
CA ILE A 15 11.27 15.35 15.16
C ILE A 15 10.08 15.06 16.05
N PRO A 16 9.39 16.07 16.56
CA PRO A 16 8.14 15.87 17.27
C PRO A 16 7.23 15.01 16.41
N GLU A 17 6.58 14.02 16.97
CA GLU A 17 5.68 13.10 16.27
C GLU A 17 6.33 11.95 15.46
N LEU A 18 7.64 11.78 15.46
CA LEU A 18 8.27 10.61 14.88
C LEU A 18 8.19 9.42 15.84
N ILE A 19 7.51 8.38 15.43
CA ILE A 19 7.45 7.10 16.16
C ILE A 19 8.58 6.22 15.67
N GLU A 20 9.58 6.01 16.50
CA GLU A 20 10.67 5.08 16.17
C GLU A 20 10.25 3.63 16.45
N ARG A 21 10.12 2.85 15.41
CA ARG A 21 9.82 1.40 15.43
C ARG A 21 10.80 0.64 14.53
N LYS A 22 12.06 1.06 14.56
CA LYS A 22 13.11 0.54 13.69
C LYS A 22 13.31 -0.96 13.86
N ILE A 23 13.07 -1.70 12.79
CA ILE A 23 13.31 -3.14 12.70
C ILE A 23 14.79 -3.37 12.40
N ARG A 24 15.28 -2.73 11.33
CA ARG A 24 16.66 -2.85 10.85
C ARG A 24 17.02 -1.62 10.01
N LYS A 25 18.31 -1.39 9.78
CA LYS A 25 18.82 -0.34 8.89
C LYS A 25 18.85 -0.81 7.44
N GLY A 26 17.66 -0.83 6.81
CA GLY A 26 17.46 -1.32 5.45
C GLY A 26 17.29 -2.85 5.35
N THR A 27 16.71 -3.31 4.25
CA THR A 27 16.55 -4.74 3.92
C THR A 27 17.86 -5.35 3.41
N ARG A 28 17.86 -6.68 3.27
CA ARG A 28 18.86 -7.40 2.46
C ARG A 28 18.53 -7.20 0.97
N ASN A 29 19.48 -7.57 0.11
CA ASN A 29 19.27 -7.48 -1.33
C ASN A 29 18.60 -8.76 -1.86
N PHE A 30 17.36 -8.65 -2.29
CA PHE A 30 16.57 -9.77 -2.79
C PHE A 30 17.08 -10.38 -4.12
N LEU A 31 18.08 -9.75 -4.76
CA LEU A 31 18.81 -10.38 -5.87
C LEU A 31 19.58 -11.63 -5.39
N HIS A 32 20.02 -11.65 -4.13
CA HIS A 32 20.90 -12.68 -3.58
C HIS A 32 20.25 -13.55 -2.50
N GLU A 33 19.38 -12.94 -1.68
CA GLU A 33 18.73 -13.59 -0.54
C GLU A 33 17.40 -12.90 -0.22
N ALA A 34 16.58 -13.47 0.66
CA ALA A 34 15.34 -12.83 1.09
C ALA A 34 15.62 -11.46 1.74
N ALA A 35 14.86 -10.44 1.34
CA ALA A 35 15.00 -9.07 1.85
C ALA A 35 14.78 -8.98 3.38
N ILE A 36 13.85 -9.79 3.89
CA ILE A 36 13.39 -9.79 5.28
C ILE A 36 13.34 -11.24 5.78
N THR A 37 13.77 -11.52 7.03
CA THR A 37 13.60 -12.85 7.63
C THR A 37 12.15 -13.09 8.07
N PRO A 38 11.72 -14.33 8.32
CA PRO A 38 10.39 -14.60 8.86
C PRO A 38 10.12 -13.82 10.16
N GLU A 39 11.05 -13.84 11.10
CA GLU A 39 10.91 -13.17 12.39
C GLU A 39 10.82 -11.64 12.25
N GLU A 40 11.62 -11.07 11.33
CA GLU A 40 11.55 -9.63 11.02
C GLU A 40 10.22 -9.28 10.35
N ALA A 41 9.67 -10.15 9.48
CA ALA A 41 8.38 -9.94 8.84
C ALA A 41 7.23 -9.96 9.87
N ASP A 42 7.20 -10.95 10.75
CA ASP A 42 6.20 -11.06 11.82
C ASP A 42 6.23 -9.84 12.74
N LEU A 43 7.44 -9.42 13.14
CA LEU A 43 7.62 -8.22 13.97
C LEU A 43 7.12 -6.96 13.22
N THR A 44 7.40 -6.86 11.94
CA THR A 44 7.02 -5.70 11.12
C THR A 44 5.50 -5.62 10.93
N LEU A 45 4.84 -6.74 10.63
CA LEU A 45 3.38 -6.82 10.57
C LEU A 45 2.74 -6.37 11.89
N LYS A 46 3.29 -6.86 13.01
CA LYS A 46 2.83 -6.50 14.35
C LYS A 46 2.97 -5.00 14.64
N VAL A 47 4.10 -4.40 14.29
CA VAL A 47 4.31 -2.95 14.44
C VAL A 47 3.27 -2.15 13.67
N GLY A 48 2.97 -2.53 12.42
CA GLY A 48 1.91 -1.89 11.65
C GLY A 48 0.55 -2.00 12.30
N ALA A 49 0.22 -3.17 12.85
CA ALA A 49 -1.03 -3.41 13.56
C ALA A 49 -1.13 -2.57 14.85
N GLU A 50 -0.07 -2.52 15.67
CA GLU A 50 -0.02 -1.73 16.92
C GLU A 50 -0.26 -0.23 16.65
N ILE A 51 0.30 0.33 15.58
CA ILE A 51 0.08 1.74 15.21
C ILE A 51 -1.38 2.00 14.84
N VAL A 52 -2.02 1.05 14.17
CA VAL A 52 -3.46 1.18 13.84
C VAL A 52 -4.32 1.02 15.09
N ASP A 53 -3.96 0.14 16.03
CA ASP A 53 -4.63 0.06 17.32
C ASP A 53 -4.59 1.41 18.07
N ASP A 54 -3.43 2.05 18.11
CA ASP A 54 -3.29 3.37 18.75
C ASP A 54 -4.21 4.40 18.08
N CYS A 55 -4.23 4.48 16.74
CA CYS A 55 -5.13 5.37 16.02
C CYS A 55 -6.62 5.06 16.29
N HIS A 56 -6.99 3.79 16.31
CA HIS A 56 -8.36 3.38 16.59
C HIS A 56 -8.79 3.76 18.02
N ASN A 57 -7.92 3.56 19.00
CA ASN A 57 -8.16 3.95 20.40
C ASN A 57 -8.32 5.47 20.58
N GLU A 58 -7.71 6.27 19.70
CA GLU A 58 -7.91 7.72 19.62
C GLU A 58 -9.21 8.12 18.89
N GLY A 59 -9.99 7.16 18.40
CA GLY A 59 -11.29 7.37 17.75
C GLY A 59 -11.23 7.46 16.23
N CYS A 60 -10.11 7.13 15.59
CA CYS A 60 -10.05 7.06 14.14
C CYS A 60 -10.87 5.89 13.60
N ASN A 61 -11.65 6.13 12.55
CA ASN A 61 -12.44 5.12 11.84
C ASN A 61 -12.11 5.05 10.34
N VAL A 62 -11.22 5.92 9.89
CA VAL A 62 -10.64 5.92 8.53
C VAL A 62 -9.14 6.01 8.66
N VAL A 63 -8.41 5.18 7.94
CA VAL A 63 -6.95 5.20 7.90
C VAL A 63 -6.45 5.24 6.46
N SER A 64 -5.37 5.96 6.24
CA SER A 64 -4.61 5.93 4.99
C SER A 64 -3.14 5.76 5.30
N PHE A 65 -2.45 5.07 4.41
CA PHE A 65 -1.01 4.83 4.51
C PHE A 65 -0.29 5.59 3.39
N GLY A 66 0.71 6.37 3.77
CA GLY A 66 1.70 6.94 2.87
C GLY A 66 3.06 6.30 3.16
N GLU A 67 3.97 6.34 2.22
CA GLU A 67 5.30 5.78 2.39
C GLU A 67 6.37 6.67 1.73
N MET A 68 7.61 6.53 2.19
CA MET A 68 8.79 7.19 1.67
C MET A 68 9.95 6.18 1.61
N GLY A 69 9.71 5.02 1.02
CA GLY A 69 10.72 3.97 0.85
C GLY A 69 11.60 4.21 -0.38
N VAL A 70 12.90 4.00 -0.25
CA VAL A 70 13.82 4.07 -1.39
C VAL A 70 13.79 2.76 -2.14
N ALA A 71 13.61 2.84 -3.47
CA ALA A 71 13.56 1.70 -4.41
C ALA A 71 12.37 0.72 -4.22
N ASN A 72 11.37 1.05 -3.43
CA ASN A 72 10.25 0.16 -3.15
C ASN A 72 9.28 -0.05 -4.33
N THR A 73 9.34 0.78 -5.38
CA THR A 73 8.68 0.47 -6.65
C THR A 73 9.25 -0.80 -7.31
N ALA A 74 10.52 -1.17 -7.02
CA ALA A 74 11.08 -2.45 -7.42
C ALA A 74 10.43 -3.61 -6.64
N ALA A 75 10.34 -3.52 -5.32
CA ALA A 75 9.64 -4.47 -4.46
C ALA A 75 8.16 -4.63 -4.89
N SER A 76 7.47 -3.52 -5.14
CA SER A 76 6.08 -3.51 -5.63
C SER A 76 5.93 -4.24 -6.97
N SER A 77 6.86 -4.03 -7.91
CA SER A 77 6.85 -4.73 -9.21
C SER A 77 7.03 -6.25 -9.03
N MET A 78 7.88 -6.66 -8.07
CA MET A 78 8.08 -8.08 -7.76
C MET A 78 6.84 -8.70 -7.11
N TRP A 79 6.22 -8.03 -6.14
CA TRP A 79 4.96 -8.49 -5.55
C TRP A 79 3.86 -8.61 -6.60
N MET A 80 3.72 -7.59 -7.45
CA MET A 80 2.71 -7.59 -8.50
C MET A 80 2.90 -8.77 -9.45
N THR A 81 4.09 -8.95 -10.04
CA THR A 81 4.31 -10.02 -11.03
C THR A 81 4.16 -11.41 -10.43
N THR A 82 4.67 -11.65 -9.20
CA THR A 82 4.64 -12.97 -8.56
C THR A 82 3.26 -13.38 -8.06
N LEU A 83 2.47 -12.43 -7.56
CA LEU A 83 1.14 -12.71 -7.02
C LEU A 83 0.01 -12.68 -8.06
N THR A 84 0.22 -12.01 -9.20
CA THR A 84 -0.83 -11.86 -10.22
C THR A 84 -0.55 -12.62 -11.51
N GLY A 85 0.71 -12.96 -11.79
CA GLY A 85 1.13 -13.50 -13.08
C GLY A 85 1.22 -12.45 -14.20
N ILE A 86 1.00 -11.16 -13.92
CA ILE A 86 1.20 -10.08 -14.88
C ILE A 86 2.68 -10.03 -15.26
N PRO A 87 3.03 -9.97 -16.56
CA PRO A 87 4.42 -9.95 -16.99
C PRO A 87 5.24 -8.85 -16.31
N LEU A 88 6.42 -9.18 -15.79
CA LEU A 88 7.28 -8.23 -15.08
C LEU A 88 7.49 -6.91 -15.84
N ARG A 89 7.64 -6.97 -17.16
CA ARG A 89 7.80 -5.78 -18.01
C ARG A 89 6.64 -4.79 -17.89
N GLU A 90 5.46 -5.27 -17.58
CA GLU A 90 4.25 -4.46 -17.42
C GLU A 90 4.09 -3.93 -15.98
N CYS A 91 4.86 -4.48 -15.04
CA CYS A 91 4.88 -4.06 -13.64
C CYS A 91 5.98 -3.03 -13.34
N VAL A 92 7.03 -2.95 -14.19
CA VAL A 92 8.18 -2.09 -13.96
C VAL A 92 7.98 -0.71 -14.58
N GLY A 93 8.17 0.33 -13.79
CA GLY A 93 8.10 1.72 -14.21
C GLY A 93 9.31 2.54 -13.75
N ALA A 94 9.30 3.82 -14.10
CA ALA A 94 10.38 4.77 -13.84
C ALA A 94 10.58 5.06 -12.33
N GLY A 95 9.56 4.79 -11.51
CA GLY A 95 9.61 5.16 -10.09
C GLY A 95 9.84 6.67 -9.92
N SER A 96 10.80 7.05 -9.09
CA SER A 96 11.12 8.45 -8.78
C SER A 96 11.85 9.21 -9.90
N GLY A 97 11.97 8.66 -11.12
CA GLY A 97 12.51 9.40 -12.28
C GLY A 97 13.67 8.75 -13.02
N LEU A 98 13.69 7.43 -13.11
CA LEU A 98 14.62 6.74 -14.01
C LEU A 98 14.29 7.10 -15.47
N ASP A 99 15.35 7.27 -16.26
CA ASP A 99 15.25 7.33 -17.72
C ASP A 99 15.02 5.92 -18.32
N ASP A 100 14.85 5.84 -19.62
CA ASP A 100 14.58 4.57 -20.31
C ASP A 100 15.68 3.53 -20.09
N ALA A 101 16.96 3.95 -20.06
CA ALA A 101 18.09 3.06 -19.79
C ALA A 101 18.06 2.55 -18.35
N GLY A 102 17.72 3.40 -17.38
CA GLY A 102 17.54 3.04 -15.98
C GLY A 102 16.37 2.07 -15.78
N VAL A 103 15.24 2.30 -16.47
CA VAL A 103 14.08 1.37 -16.45
C VAL A 103 14.46 0.01 -17.03
N GLN A 104 15.20 -0.02 -18.14
CA GLN A 104 15.66 -1.27 -18.74
C GLN A 104 16.62 -2.02 -17.80
N HIS A 105 17.58 -1.32 -17.20
CA HIS A 105 18.47 -1.92 -16.21
C HIS A 105 17.72 -2.46 -15.00
N LYS A 106 16.77 -1.68 -14.45
CA LYS A 106 15.88 -2.13 -13.37
C LYS A 106 15.15 -3.42 -13.75
N TYR A 107 14.58 -3.48 -14.94
CA TYR A 107 13.90 -4.68 -15.43
C TYR A 107 14.83 -5.89 -15.47
N GLU A 108 16.06 -5.75 -15.97
CA GLU A 108 17.03 -6.86 -16.05
C GLU A 108 17.41 -7.39 -14.67
N VAL A 109 17.68 -6.50 -13.71
CA VAL A 109 17.98 -6.88 -12.32
C VAL A 109 16.81 -7.58 -11.68
N LEU A 110 15.57 -7.08 -11.85
CA LEU A 110 14.37 -7.70 -11.30
C LEU A 110 14.08 -9.05 -11.94
N LYS A 111 14.31 -9.18 -13.25
CA LYS A 111 14.19 -10.47 -13.94
C LYS A 111 15.17 -11.50 -13.37
N GLN A 112 16.43 -11.11 -13.17
CA GLN A 112 17.42 -11.99 -12.55
C GLN A 112 17.01 -12.36 -11.12
N SER A 113 16.45 -11.41 -10.35
CA SER A 113 15.95 -11.70 -9.00
C SER A 113 14.79 -12.71 -9.01
N LEU A 114 13.91 -12.63 -10.01
CA LEU A 114 12.81 -13.58 -10.19
C LEU A 114 13.35 -14.98 -10.56
N ASP A 115 14.34 -15.04 -11.45
CA ASP A 115 14.98 -16.31 -11.84
C ASP A 115 15.73 -16.98 -10.67
N ASN A 116 16.28 -16.16 -9.76
CA ASN A 116 17.00 -16.62 -8.55
C ASN A 116 16.04 -17.04 -7.42
N TYR A 117 14.79 -16.59 -7.43
CA TYR A 117 13.82 -16.91 -6.39
C TYR A 117 13.53 -18.40 -6.31
N LYS A 118 13.67 -18.98 -5.12
CA LYS A 118 13.45 -20.42 -4.84
C LYS A 118 12.48 -20.64 -3.68
N GLY A 119 11.66 -19.63 -3.37
CA GLY A 119 10.65 -19.73 -2.33
C GLY A 119 9.45 -20.61 -2.73
N ASP A 120 8.51 -20.75 -1.83
CA ASP A 120 7.34 -21.60 -1.97
C ASP A 120 6.17 -20.95 -2.73
N SER A 121 6.34 -19.68 -3.14
CA SER A 121 5.34 -18.87 -3.83
C SER A 121 4.07 -18.56 -3.00
N SER A 122 4.10 -18.79 -1.68
CA SER A 122 3.05 -18.29 -0.79
C SER A 122 3.08 -16.76 -0.71
N ALA A 123 1.97 -16.15 -0.35
CA ALA A 123 1.90 -14.71 -0.18
C ALA A 123 2.85 -14.22 0.92
N GLU A 124 2.98 -14.98 1.99
CA GLU A 124 3.91 -14.71 3.10
C GLU A 124 5.36 -14.75 2.65
N ASP A 125 5.75 -15.78 1.87
CA ASP A 125 7.12 -15.90 1.38
C ASP A 125 7.45 -14.80 0.37
N ILE A 126 6.58 -14.52 -0.58
CA ILE A 126 6.73 -13.43 -1.55
C ILE A 126 6.82 -12.08 -0.85
N MET A 127 5.96 -11.84 0.16
CA MET A 127 5.96 -10.61 0.94
C MET A 127 7.33 -10.35 1.59
N ARG A 128 7.89 -11.33 2.29
CA ARG A 128 9.17 -11.17 2.98
C ARG A 128 10.37 -11.22 2.04
N TYR A 129 10.30 -12.01 0.96
CA TYR A 129 11.44 -12.18 0.05
C TYR A 129 11.75 -10.90 -0.72
N PHE A 130 10.72 -10.22 -1.23
CA PHE A 130 10.86 -9.03 -2.07
C PHE A 130 10.49 -7.71 -1.39
N GLY A 131 9.90 -7.74 -0.20
CA GLY A 131 9.30 -6.57 0.44
C GLY A 131 10.29 -5.59 1.07
N GLY A 132 9.73 -4.45 1.45
CA GLY A 132 10.35 -3.46 2.33
C GLY A 132 9.65 -3.41 3.68
N TYR A 133 10.33 -2.97 4.74
CA TYR A 133 9.74 -2.89 6.08
C TYR A 133 8.53 -1.96 6.12
N GLU A 134 8.56 -0.82 5.41
CA GLU A 134 7.44 0.10 5.30
C GLU A 134 6.23 -0.52 4.61
N MET A 135 6.46 -1.35 3.59
CA MET A 135 5.40 -2.04 2.86
C MET A 135 4.77 -3.15 3.71
N VAL A 136 5.61 -3.95 4.39
CA VAL A 136 5.14 -5.03 5.27
C VAL A 136 4.40 -4.48 6.49
N ALA A 137 4.87 -3.37 7.08
CA ALA A 137 4.14 -2.69 8.15
C ALA A 137 2.78 -2.16 7.67
N ALA A 138 2.72 -1.59 6.47
CA ALA A 138 1.45 -1.17 5.88
C ALA A 138 0.49 -2.35 5.69
N VAL A 139 0.98 -3.53 5.24
CA VAL A 139 0.17 -4.76 5.16
C VAL A 139 -0.40 -5.12 6.53
N GLY A 140 0.43 -5.15 7.58
CA GLY A 140 -0.02 -5.44 8.95
C GLY A 140 -1.05 -4.43 9.45
N GLY A 141 -0.83 -3.14 9.21
CA GLY A 141 -1.77 -2.07 9.55
C GLY A 141 -3.09 -2.18 8.79
N MET A 142 -3.07 -2.49 7.48
CA MET A 142 -4.28 -2.66 6.67
C MET A 142 -5.12 -3.84 7.15
N LEU A 143 -4.49 -4.98 7.47
CA LEU A 143 -5.19 -6.15 8.01
C LEU A 143 -5.83 -5.82 9.36
N ARG A 144 -5.12 -5.11 10.23
CA ARG A 144 -5.65 -4.71 11.53
C ARG A 144 -6.79 -3.68 11.39
N ALA A 145 -6.68 -2.73 10.48
CA ALA A 145 -7.74 -1.76 10.20
C ALA A 145 -9.04 -2.47 9.76
N ALA A 146 -8.94 -3.45 8.86
CA ALA A 146 -10.08 -4.24 8.42
C ALA A 146 -10.70 -5.05 9.58
N GLU A 147 -9.88 -5.68 10.43
CA GLU A 147 -10.34 -6.41 11.62
C GLU A 147 -11.10 -5.50 12.60
N LEU A 148 -10.67 -4.24 12.74
CA LEU A 148 -11.34 -3.23 13.58
C LEU A 148 -12.54 -2.55 12.89
N GLY A 149 -12.84 -2.90 11.64
CA GLY A 149 -13.95 -2.31 10.89
C GLY A 149 -13.66 -0.87 10.41
N MET A 150 -12.40 -0.47 10.33
CA MET A 150 -12.00 0.85 9.82
C MET A 150 -12.01 0.88 8.30
N ILE A 151 -12.31 2.02 7.71
CA ILE A 151 -12.16 2.25 6.27
C ILE A 151 -10.67 2.46 5.96
N ILE A 152 -10.18 1.75 4.95
CA ILE A 152 -8.82 1.88 4.43
C ILE A 152 -8.88 2.69 3.13
N LEU A 153 -8.40 3.94 3.18
CA LEU A 153 -8.31 4.80 2.00
C LEU A 153 -6.95 4.57 1.33
N VAL A 154 -6.96 3.81 0.23
CA VAL A 154 -5.76 3.32 -0.45
C VAL A 154 -5.17 4.42 -1.33
N ASP A 155 -3.88 4.70 -1.16
CA ASP A 155 -3.14 5.68 -1.96
C ASP A 155 -2.75 5.13 -3.35
N GLY A 156 -1.51 5.27 -3.74
CA GLY A 156 -1.01 4.96 -5.07
C GLY A 156 -0.57 3.51 -5.28
N PHE A 157 0.34 3.32 -6.24
CA PHE A 157 0.80 2.02 -6.72
C PHE A 157 1.39 1.13 -5.62
N ILE A 158 2.23 1.69 -4.74
CA ILE A 158 2.90 0.92 -3.68
C ILE A 158 1.87 0.44 -2.65
N MET A 159 0.97 1.32 -2.19
CA MET A 159 -0.07 0.95 -1.24
C MET A 159 -1.10 -0.01 -1.85
N THR A 160 -1.40 0.09 -3.15
CA THR A 160 -2.23 -0.90 -3.85
C THR A 160 -1.56 -2.28 -3.90
N ASN A 161 -0.22 -2.35 -3.99
CA ASN A 161 0.52 -3.61 -3.85
C ASN A 161 0.47 -4.16 -2.41
N CYS A 162 0.46 -3.29 -1.41
CA CYS A 162 0.23 -3.72 -0.02
C CYS A 162 -1.18 -4.32 0.15
N VAL A 163 -2.21 -3.72 -0.46
CA VAL A 163 -3.56 -4.30 -0.51
C VAL A 163 -3.56 -5.64 -1.25
N LEU A 164 -2.83 -5.78 -2.37
CA LEU A 164 -2.71 -7.06 -3.07
C LEU A 164 -2.20 -8.16 -2.13
N VAL A 165 -1.09 -7.91 -1.42
CA VAL A 165 -0.54 -8.88 -0.46
C VAL A 165 -1.53 -9.16 0.67
N ALA A 166 -2.08 -8.13 1.31
CA ALA A 166 -3.06 -8.26 2.38
C ALA A 166 -4.28 -9.08 1.95
N SER A 167 -4.79 -8.86 0.73
CA SER A 167 -5.92 -9.62 0.18
C SER A 167 -5.60 -11.07 -0.15
N ARG A 168 -4.33 -11.41 -0.38
CA ARG A 168 -3.89 -12.81 -0.53
C ARG A 168 -3.83 -13.53 0.80
N LEU A 169 -3.52 -12.82 1.87
CA LEU A 169 -3.54 -13.33 3.24
C LEU A 169 -4.99 -13.45 3.76
N TYR A 170 -5.78 -12.40 3.60
CA TYR A 170 -7.18 -12.33 4.07
C TYR A 170 -8.06 -11.60 3.05
N PRO A 171 -8.72 -12.31 2.12
CA PRO A 171 -9.48 -11.70 1.02
C PRO A 171 -10.57 -10.72 1.45
N ALA A 172 -11.22 -10.96 2.59
CA ALA A 172 -12.31 -10.12 3.10
C ALA A 172 -11.88 -8.67 3.45
N MET A 173 -10.56 -8.41 3.56
CA MET A 173 -10.07 -7.06 3.82
C MET A 173 -10.38 -6.08 2.68
N LEU A 174 -10.61 -6.58 1.47
CA LEU A 174 -10.98 -5.74 0.32
C LEU A 174 -12.30 -5.00 0.52
N ASP A 175 -13.23 -5.54 1.30
CA ASP A 175 -14.52 -4.91 1.60
C ASP A 175 -14.37 -3.60 2.40
N TYR A 176 -13.21 -3.39 3.00
CA TYR A 176 -12.87 -2.18 3.77
C TYR A 176 -12.05 -1.16 2.98
N CYS A 177 -11.67 -1.48 1.73
CA CYS A 177 -10.81 -0.65 0.91
C CYS A 177 -11.58 0.30 0.01
N ILE A 178 -11.21 1.58 0.04
CA ILE A 178 -11.62 2.59 -0.94
C ILE A 178 -10.35 3.07 -1.65
N PHE A 179 -10.26 2.84 -2.97
CA PHE A 179 -9.10 3.24 -3.75
C PHE A 179 -9.18 4.74 -4.08
N GLY A 180 -8.27 5.52 -3.53
CA GLY A 180 -8.29 6.97 -3.61
C GLY A 180 -8.04 7.49 -5.01
N HIS A 181 -7.02 6.97 -5.69
CA HIS A 181 -6.71 7.42 -7.04
C HIS A 181 -6.02 6.36 -7.90
N CYS A 182 -6.09 6.53 -9.23
CA CYS A 182 -5.20 5.88 -10.17
C CYS A 182 -3.98 6.79 -10.38
N GLY A 183 -2.81 6.39 -9.87
CA GLY A 183 -1.55 7.09 -10.11
C GLY A 183 -0.98 6.78 -11.51
N ASP A 184 0.00 7.58 -11.92
CA ASP A 184 0.64 7.51 -13.24
C ASP A 184 1.78 6.47 -13.34
N GLU A 185 1.93 5.60 -12.34
CA GLU A 185 2.87 4.48 -12.39
C GLU A 185 2.40 3.39 -13.35
N SER A 186 3.31 2.88 -14.18
CA SER A 186 3.03 1.98 -15.32
C SER A 186 2.16 0.76 -14.96
N GLY A 187 2.38 0.15 -13.80
CA GLY A 187 1.65 -1.03 -13.36
C GLY A 187 0.34 -0.73 -12.63
N HIS A 188 0.10 0.51 -12.19
CA HIS A 188 -0.97 0.81 -11.24
C HIS A 188 -2.36 0.52 -11.80
N LYS A 189 -2.66 1.00 -13.00
CA LYS A 189 -3.96 0.74 -13.64
C LYS A 189 -4.23 -0.76 -13.79
N ARG A 190 -3.22 -1.54 -14.22
CA ARG A 190 -3.36 -3.00 -14.38
C ARG A 190 -3.61 -3.71 -13.05
N LEU A 191 -2.97 -3.22 -11.99
CA LEU A 191 -3.18 -3.78 -10.65
C LEU A 191 -4.58 -3.47 -10.14
N LEU A 192 -5.08 -2.25 -10.34
CA LEU A 192 -6.45 -1.88 -10.02
C LEU A 192 -7.46 -2.73 -10.80
N ASP A 193 -7.26 -2.89 -12.11
CA ASP A 193 -8.09 -3.74 -12.97
C ASP A 193 -8.07 -5.21 -12.47
N TYR A 194 -6.91 -5.72 -12.08
CA TYR A 194 -6.77 -7.08 -11.52
C TYR A 194 -7.54 -7.28 -10.21
N LEU A 195 -7.51 -6.27 -9.33
CA LEU A 195 -8.24 -6.28 -8.06
C LEU A 195 -9.75 -5.99 -8.22
N GLY A 196 -10.21 -5.63 -9.42
CA GLY A 196 -11.58 -5.18 -9.66
C GLY A 196 -11.87 -3.83 -9.00
N ALA A 197 -10.83 -3.04 -8.71
CA ALA A 197 -10.92 -1.80 -7.98
C ALA A 197 -11.28 -0.61 -8.87
N GLN A 198 -12.16 0.26 -8.37
CA GLN A 198 -12.54 1.51 -9.06
C GLN A 198 -12.02 2.70 -8.25
N PRO A 199 -10.96 3.36 -8.69
CA PRO A 199 -10.41 4.51 -7.98
C PRO A 199 -11.34 5.73 -8.08
N LEU A 200 -11.40 6.52 -6.99
CA LEU A 200 -12.22 7.73 -6.95
C LEU A 200 -11.70 8.84 -7.87
N LEU A 201 -10.38 8.94 -8.03
CA LEU A 201 -9.72 10.00 -8.79
C LEU A 201 -8.77 9.43 -9.86
N SER A 202 -8.63 10.20 -10.96
CA SER A 202 -7.62 9.95 -11.99
C SER A 202 -7.05 11.31 -12.45
N LEU A 203 -6.05 11.79 -11.71
CA LEU A 203 -5.48 13.15 -11.86
C LEU A 203 -4.04 13.13 -12.39
N GLY A 204 -3.52 11.98 -12.84
CA GLY A 204 -2.13 11.85 -13.29
C GLY A 204 -1.12 12.09 -12.16
N MET A 205 -1.49 11.86 -10.92
CA MET A 205 -0.61 12.04 -9.76
C MET A 205 0.42 10.91 -9.68
N ARG A 206 1.64 11.27 -9.26
CA ARG A 206 2.72 10.30 -9.01
C ARG A 206 3.64 10.71 -7.86
N LEU A 207 3.13 11.48 -6.91
CA LEU A 207 3.90 11.92 -5.75
C LEU A 207 4.06 10.80 -4.71
N GLY A 208 2.98 10.07 -4.43
CA GLY A 208 2.94 9.11 -3.32
C GLY A 208 2.68 9.79 -1.97
N GLU A 209 3.26 9.26 -0.91
CA GLU A 209 3.23 9.81 0.45
C GLU A 209 1.81 10.00 1.04
N GLY A 210 0.81 9.27 0.53
CA GLY A 210 -0.59 9.42 0.92
C GLY A 210 -1.33 10.57 0.23
N SER A 211 -0.68 11.26 -0.72
CA SER A 211 -1.25 12.46 -1.36
C SER A 211 -2.55 12.19 -2.13
N GLY A 212 -2.64 11.05 -2.81
CA GLY A 212 -3.85 10.65 -3.54
C GLY A 212 -5.02 10.36 -2.61
N SER A 213 -4.76 9.72 -1.48
CA SER A 213 -5.75 9.47 -0.43
C SER A 213 -6.27 10.76 0.17
N VAL A 214 -5.37 11.70 0.52
CA VAL A 214 -5.76 13.01 1.07
C VAL A 214 -6.64 13.77 0.09
N CYS A 215 -6.34 13.73 -1.21
CA CYS A 215 -7.18 14.35 -2.25
C CYS A 215 -8.56 13.67 -2.38
N ALA A 216 -8.66 12.36 -2.14
CA ALA A 216 -9.90 11.60 -2.23
C ALA A 216 -10.79 11.72 -0.98
N TYR A 217 -10.21 12.01 0.19
CA TYR A 217 -10.94 12.06 1.46
C TYR A 217 -12.16 12.98 1.47
N PRO A 218 -12.12 14.22 0.90
CA PRO A 218 -13.30 15.08 0.85
C PRO A 218 -14.49 14.49 0.08
N ILE A 219 -14.23 13.59 -0.89
CA ILE A 219 -15.29 12.89 -1.62
C ILE A 219 -15.97 11.88 -0.69
N LEU A 220 -15.19 11.14 0.09
CA LEU A 220 -15.72 10.22 1.09
C LEU A 220 -16.56 10.96 2.13
N GLU A 221 -16.06 12.07 2.67
CA GLU A 221 -16.80 12.91 3.62
C GLU A 221 -18.11 13.42 3.02
N SER A 222 -18.07 13.89 1.78
CA SER A 222 -19.26 14.35 1.06
C SER A 222 -20.29 13.23 0.87
N ALA A 223 -19.85 12.01 0.56
CA ALA A 223 -20.75 10.85 0.42
C ALA A 223 -21.44 10.52 1.75
N VAL A 224 -20.71 10.54 2.86
CA VAL A 224 -21.27 10.32 4.21
C VAL A 224 -22.29 11.41 4.56
N ARG A 225 -21.98 12.68 4.27
CA ARG A 225 -22.93 13.79 4.48
C ARG A 225 -24.19 13.65 3.63
N MET A 226 -24.07 13.24 2.36
CA MET A 226 -25.25 13.01 1.51
C MET A 226 -26.18 11.96 2.10
N ILE A 227 -25.65 10.86 2.62
CA ILE A 227 -26.47 9.81 3.23
C ILE A 227 -27.16 10.29 4.52
N ASN A 228 -26.47 11.09 5.34
CA ASN A 228 -26.95 11.49 6.66
C ASN A 228 -27.81 12.76 6.65
N GLU A 229 -27.54 13.72 5.74
CA GLU A 229 -28.11 15.08 5.77
C GLU A 229 -29.16 15.31 4.67
N MET A 230 -29.15 14.55 3.57
CA MET A 230 -30.15 14.69 2.51
C MET A 230 -31.51 14.13 2.93
N HIS A 231 -32.56 14.88 2.63
CA HIS A 231 -33.91 14.40 2.84
C HIS A 231 -34.27 13.25 1.89
N SER A 232 -34.89 12.22 2.44
CA SER A 232 -35.53 11.18 1.63
C SER A 232 -36.74 11.75 0.88
N PHE A 233 -37.19 11.08 -0.21
CA PHE A 233 -38.43 11.45 -0.92
C PHE A 233 -39.64 11.57 0.02
N LYS A 234 -39.73 10.71 1.04
CA LYS A 234 -40.78 10.76 2.04
C LYS A 234 -40.70 12.02 2.91
N GLN A 235 -39.50 12.39 3.36
CA GLN A 235 -39.32 13.63 4.17
C GLN A 235 -39.54 14.88 3.34
N ALA A 236 -39.19 14.86 2.06
CA ALA A 236 -39.43 15.98 1.13
C ALA A 236 -40.86 16.03 0.57
N SER A 237 -41.76 15.09 0.98
CA SER A 237 -43.10 14.98 0.46
C SER A 237 -43.22 14.84 -1.05
N ILE A 238 -42.20 14.22 -1.68
CA ILE A 238 -42.15 14.01 -3.13
C ILE A 238 -42.71 12.62 -3.44
N THR A 239 -43.68 12.55 -4.36
CA THR A 239 -44.22 11.29 -4.87
C THR A 239 -43.24 10.62 -5.82
N LYS A 240 -42.93 9.32 -5.59
CA LYS A 240 -42.13 8.54 -6.55
C LYS A 240 -42.95 8.31 -7.82
N TYR A 241 -42.35 8.56 -8.95
CA TYR A 241 -42.94 8.36 -10.28
C TYR A 241 -42.39 7.11 -11.00
N PHE A 242 -41.65 6.24 -10.31
CA PHE A 242 -41.08 4.98 -10.82
C PHE A 242 -41.10 3.89 -9.76
#